data_bfecf0163f527b35c7b98785d257a37d
#
_entry.id   bfecf0163f527b35c7b98785d257a37d
#
_cell.length_a   1.000
_cell.length_b   1.000
_cell.length_c   1.000
_cell.angle_alpha   90.00
_cell.angle_beta   90.00
_cell.angle_gamma   90.00
#
_symmetry.space_group_name_H-M   'P 1'
#
loop_
_entity.id
_entity.type
_entity.pdbx_description
1 polymer ?
#
loop_
_entity_poly.entity_id
_entity_poly.type
_entity_poly.pdbx_seq_one_letter_code
_entity_poly.pdbx_strand_id
1 'polypeptide(L)'
;MKRLTLAALVLGAMLVPASSALGASHHPTGEFAQFAECPLNNAAVAGCIFSESNGGFFQVGKKTVPLKNPVILQGGFEVKGSEQIFVGAENGETLSKTPQPVPGGLLGIEAPKSWPQFLQDLFNETINNGFTGVTATVELAGPASNVKINLLNLLLETGTAISLPTKIKLSNPFLGSNCYIGSNSSPVVIDFTSGETSPPPPNEPIHGSAGTFEVNEESTLVTVSGGALVNNSFAAPGAKGCGGFFSFLIDPFVNSIIGLPSPAGTNSAVLEGKLQSAVAAAVKATEP
;
A
#
# COMPACT_ATOMS: atom_id res chain seq x y z
N MET A 1 68.11 13.74 -33.85
CA MET A 1 66.87 12.99 -34.11
C MET A 1 66.56 12.20 -32.84
N LYS A 2 65.75 12.81 -31.93
CA LYS A 2 65.36 12.18 -30.64
C LYS A 2 63.87 11.85 -30.74
N ARG A 3 63.53 10.56 -30.67
CA ARG A 3 62.12 10.07 -30.64
C ARG A 3 61.59 10.19 -29.24
N LEU A 4 60.58 10.99 -29.02
CA LEU A 4 59.75 11.04 -27.79
C LEU A 4 58.67 9.95 -27.89
N THR A 5 58.70 9.00 -26.99
CA THR A 5 57.64 8.03 -26.77
C THR A 5 56.67 8.61 -25.68
N LEU A 6 55.46 8.88 -26.10
CA LEU A 6 54.36 9.27 -25.18
C LEU A 6 53.73 7.98 -24.63
N ALA A 7 53.84 7.77 -23.31
CA ALA A 7 53.14 6.73 -22.59
C ALA A 7 51.82 7.27 -22.10
N ALA A 8 50.68 6.80 -22.70
CA ALA A 8 49.34 7.10 -22.19
C ALA A 8 48.96 6.15 -21.03
N LEU A 9 48.87 6.73 -19.85
CA LEU A 9 48.27 6.05 -18.69
C LEU A 9 46.75 6.05 -18.82
N VAL A 10 46.15 4.89 -19.07
CA VAL A 10 44.70 4.67 -19.00
C VAL A 10 44.35 4.36 -17.54
N LEU A 11 43.82 5.35 -16.82
CA LEU A 11 43.20 5.11 -15.52
C LEU A 11 41.82 4.48 -15.79
N GLY A 12 41.74 3.15 -15.63
CA GLY A 12 40.47 2.43 -15.57
C GLY A 12 39.77 2.69 -14.24
N ALA A 13 38.77 3.58 -14.24
CA ALA A 13 37.85 3.69 -13.12
C ALA A 13 36.98 2.43 -13.07
N MET A 14 37.29 1.52 -12.16
CA MET A 14 36.38 0.41 -11.80
C MET A 14 35.14 1.01 -11.12
N LEU A 15 34.05 1.13 -11.84
CA LEU A 15 32.71 1.30 -11.28
C LEU A 15 32.35 0.00 -10.58
N VAL A 16 32.57 -0.03 -9.27
CA VAL A 16 31.99 -1.07 -8.40
C VAL A 16 30.50 -0.78 -8.33
N PRO A 17 29.62 -1.67 -8.81
CA PRO A 17 28.19 -1.50 -8.56
C PRO A 17 27.98 -1.57 -7.06
N ALA A 18 27.41 -0.50 -6.47
CA ALA A 18 26.91 -0.55 -5.11
C ALA A 18 25.75 -1.53 -5.11
N SER A 19 26.02 -2.79 -4.79
CA SER A 19 25.01 -3.75 -4.41
C SER A 19 24.35 -3.16 -3.16
N SER A 20 23.11 -2.70 -3.26
CA SER A 20 22.26 -2.52 -2.10
C SER A 20 22.16 -3.90 -1.46
N ALA A 21 22.90 -4.12 -0.38
CA ALA A 21 22.74 -5.29 0.46
C ALA A 21 21.28 -5.21 0.96
N LEU A 22 20.42 -6.05 0.41
CA LEU A 22 19.14 -6.37 1.05
C LEU A 22 19.52 -6.93 2.42
N GLY A 23 19.03 -6.33 3.49
CA GLY A 23 19.26 -6.79 4.85
C GLY A 23 18.87 -8.27 4.92
N ALA A 24 19.59 -9.03 5.74
CA ALA A 24 19.21 -10.41 5.99
C ALA A 24 17.88 -10.41 6.73
N SER A 25 16.88 -11.13 6.22
CA SER A 25 15.61 -11.31 6.90
C SER A 25 15.84 -11.87 8.29
N HIS A 26 15.16 -11.31 9.27
CA HIS A 26 15.15 -11.81 10.64
C HIS A 26 14.27 -13.06 10.73
N HIS A 27 14.50 -13.90 11.72
CA HIS A 27 13.75 -15.13 11.93
C HIS A 27 13.17 -15.20 13.36
N PRO A 28 12.39 -14.21 13.78
CA PRO A 28 11.71 -14.28 15.06
C PRO A 28 10.74 -15.48 15.10
N THR A 29 10.56 -16.06 16.28
CA THR A 29 9.78 -17.28 16.46
C THR A 29 8.56 -17.05 17.35
N GLY A 30 7.67 -18.05 17.42
CA GLY A 30 6.48 -18.01 18.26
C GLY A 30 5.51 -16.91 17.86
N GLU A 31 5.01 -16.18 18.82
CA GLU A 31 4.04 -15.07 18.63
C GLU A 31 4.62 -13.85 17.89
N PHE A 32 5.94 -13.80 17.69
CA PHE A 32 6.62 -12.72 16.98
C PHE A 32 6.99 -13.06 15.52
N ALA A 33 6.67 -14.25 15.03
CA ALA A 33 7.08 -14.74 13.71
C ALA A 33 6.69 -13.82 12.53
N GLN A 34 5.58 -13.07 12.63
CA GLN A 34 5.13 -12.14 11.62
C GLN A 34 6.00 -10.87 11.48
N PHE A 35 6.92 -10.61 12.41
CA PHE A 35 7.81 -9.45 12.38
C PHE A 35 9.15 -9.72 11.70
N ALA A 36 9.25 -10.73 10.86
CA ALA A 36 10.46 -11.11 10.14
C ALA A 36 11.10 -9.95 9.34
N GLU A 37 10.29 -9.00 8.90
CA GLU A 37 10.74 -7.86 8.11
C GLU A 37 10.83 -6.56 8.94
N CYS A 38 10.75 -6.65 10.26
CA CYS A 38 11.03 -5.52 11.15
C CYS A 38 12.50 -5.13 11.02
N PRO A 39 12.84 -3.82 10.87
CA PRO A 39 14.21 -3.38 10.66
C PRO A 39 15.04 -3.39 11.96
N LEU A 40 15.24 -4.59 12.55
CA LEU A 40 15.91 -4.83 13.82
C LEU A 40 17.41 -4.52 13.80
N ASN A 41 18.01 -4.36 12.62
CA ASN A 41 19.39 -3.91 12.44
C ASN A 41 19.56 -2.41 12.72
N ASN A 42 18.48 -1.63 12.68
CA ASN A 42 18.49 -0.23 13.09
C ASN A 42 18.26 -0.12 14.60
N ALA A 43 19.31 0.21 15.36
CA ALA A 43 19.23 0.34 16.82
C ALA A 43 18.27 1.45 17.32
N ALA A 44 17.83 2.37 16.47
CA ALA A 44 16.86 3.40 16.82
C ALA A 44 15.40 2.90 16.77
N VAL A 45 15.16 1.73 16.15
CA VAL A 45 13.83 1.13 16.07
C VAL A 45 13.41 0.64 17.46
N ALA A 46 12.36 1.26 17.98
CA ALA A 46 11.77 0.94 19.29
C ALA A 46 10.70 -0.15 19.21
N GLY A 47 10.00 -0.25 18.09
CA GLY A 47 8.94 -1.24 17.90
C GLY A 47 8.77 -1.68 16.47
N CYS A 48 8.15 -2.84 16.32
CA CYS A 48 7.78 -3.47 15.06
C CYS A 48 6.29 -3.32 14.81
N ILE A 49 5.90 -3.25 13.54
CA ILE A 49 4.50 -3.19 13.11
C ILE A 49 4.27 -4.21 12.00
N PHE A 50 3.17 -4.93 12.13
CA PHE A 50 2.61 -5.80 11.11
C PHE A 50 1.10 -5.59 11.05
N SER A 51 0.59 -5.18 9.90
CA SER A 51 -0.84 -5.01 9.66
C SER A 51 -1.24 -5.81 8.43
N GLU A 52 -2.26 -6.64 8.56
CA GLU A 52 -2.84 -7.43 7.48
C GLU A 52 -4.31 -7.04 7.33
N SER A 53 -4.64 -6.46 6.17
CA SER A 53 -6.01 -6.16 5.78
C SER A 53 -6.49 -7.23 4.82
N ASN A 54 -7.50 -7.99 5.22
CA ASN A 54 -8.08 -9.11 4.46
C ASN A 54 -9.56 -8.87 4.10
N GLY A 55 -10.10 -7.71 4.39
CA GLY A 55 -11.44 -7.25 4.08
C GLY A 55 -11.50 -5.77 3.75
N GLY A 56 -12.68 -5.32 3.31
CA GLY A 56 -12.93 -3.95 2.92
C GLY A 56 -12.84 -3.70 1.42
N PHE A 57 -12.62 -2.45 1.03
CA PHE A 57 -12.58 -2.04 -0.38
C PHE A 57 -11.87 -0.71 -0.57
N PHE A 58 -11.51 -0.43 -1.82
CA PHE A 58 -11.14 0.90 -2.31
C PHE A 58 -12.13 1.32 -3.39
N GLN A 59 -12.75 2.50 -3.23
CA GLN A 59 -13.51 3.17 -4.25
C GLN A 59 -12.73 4.39 -4.74
N VAL A 60 -12.46 4.43 -6.04
CA VAL A 60 -11.78 5.55 -6.70
C VAL A 60 -12.65 5.97 -7.90
N GLY A 61 -13.18 7.18 -7.82
CA GLY A 61 -14.16 7.66 -8.78
C GLY A 61 -15.40 6.75 -8.83
N LYS A 62 -15.67 6.17 -10.00
CA LYS A 62 -16.83 5.28 -10.25
C LYS A 62 -16.55 3.81 -9.97
N LYS A 63 -15.31 3.43 -9.62
CA LYS A 63 -14.90 2.04 -9.47
C LYS A 63 -14.66 1.68 -8.02
N THR A 64 -15.34 0.62 -7.57
CA THR A 64 -15.14 -0.01 -6.28
C THR A 64 -14.42 -1.34 -6.48
N VAL A 65 -13.28 -1.50 -5.82
CA VAL A 65 -12.44 -2.70 -5.86
C VAL A 65 -12.44 -3.32 -4.47
N PRO A 66 -13.12 -4.45 -4.26
CA PRO A 66 -13.08 -5.15 -2.99
C PRO A 66 -11.70 -5.77 -2.76
N LEU A 67 -11.26 -5.82 -1.52
CA LEU A 67 -10.08 -6.58 -1.13
C LEU A 67 -10.39 -8.08 -1.20
N LYS A 68 -9.83 -8.75 -2.19
CA LYS A 68 -9.92 -10.21 -2.38
C LYS A 68 -8.68 -10.93 -1.85
N ASN A 69 -7.55 -10.27 -1.93
CA ASN A 69 -6.26 -10.78 -1.49
C ASN A 69 -5.72 -9.88 -0.36
N PRO A 70 -5.08 -10.44 0.67
CA PRO A 70 -4.56 -9.66 1.79
C PRO A 70 -3.57 -8.57 1.34
N VAL A 71 -3.66 -7.40 1.98
CA VAL A 71 -2.69 -6.31 1.84
C VAL A 71 -1.97 -6.17 3.17
N ILE A 72 -0.64 -6.23 3.12
CA ILE A 72 0.23 -6.17 4.29
C ILE A 72 0.96 -4.83 4.31
N LEU A 73 0.93 -4.16 5.45
CA LEU A 73 1.80 -3.05 5.81
C LEU A 73 2.70 -3.49 6.95
N GLN A 74 4.02 -3.45 6.75
CA GLN A 74 4.98 -3.94 7.72
C GLN A 74 6.22 -3.05 7.81
N GLY A 75 6.93 -3.13 8.93
CA GLY A 75 8.13 -2.37 9.22
C GLY A 75 8.32 -2.15 10.71
N GLY A 76 8.90 -1.02 11.07
CA GLY A 76 9.11 -0.63 12.47
C GLY A 76 8.83 0.85 12.68
N PHE A 77 9.11 1.31 13.89
CA PHE A 77 9.06 2.74 14.20
C PHE A 77 10.09 3.12 15.25
N GLU A 78 10.60 4.32 15.09
CA GLU A 78 11.37 5.04 16.11
C GLU A 78 10.43 5.88 16.96
N VAL A 79 10.82 6.13 18.22
CA VAL A 79 10.09 7.04 19.11
C VAL A 79 10.98 8.26 19.40
N LYS A 80 10.51 9.44 19.00
CA LYS A 80 11.17 10.72 19.28
C LYS A 80 10.23 11.64 20.05
N GLY A 81 10.39 11.69 21.35
CA GLY A 81 9.43 12.35 22.24
C GLY A 81 8.08 11.65 22.19
N SER A 82 7.03 12.33 21.75
CA SER A 82 5.68 11.76 21.54
C SER A 82 5.43 11.31 20.10
N GLU A 83 6.40 11.46 19.19
CA GLU A 83 6.23 11.19 17.77
C GLU A 83 6.73 9.78 17.42
N GLN A 84 5.95 9.06 16.61
CA GLN A 84 6.32 7.76 16.04
C GLN A 84 6.73 7.97 14.59
N ILE A 85 8.01 7.71 14.30
CA ILE A 85 8.58 7.85 12.96
C ILE A 85 8.65 6.46 12.34
N PHE A 86 7.89 6.25 11.28
CA PHE A 86 7.84 4.95 10.60
C PHE A 86 9.17 4.63 9.89
N VAL A 87 9.62 3.39 10.04
CA VAL A 87 10.81 2.83 9.38
C VAL A 87 10.35 1.66 8.51
N GLY A 88 10.70 1.70 7.24
CA GLY A 88 10.29 0.67 6.29
C GLY A 88 10.85 -0.72 6.61
N ALA A 89 10.20 -1.73 6.03
CA ALA A 89 10.59 -3.13 6.16
C ALA A 89 12.02 -3.38 5.67
N GLU A 90 12.73 -4.33 6.31
CA GLU A 90 14.13 -4.67 6.02
C GLU A 90 14.33 -5.11 4.56
N ASN A 91 13.39 -5.90 4.02
CA ASN A 91 13.41 -6.35 2.62
C ASN A 91 12.97 -5.29 1.60
N GLY A 92 12.57 -4.09 2.04
CA GLY A 92 12.04 -3.02 1.21
C GLY A 92 10.57 -3.19 0.79
N GLU A 93 9.90 -4.29 1.18
CA GLU A 93 8.49 -4.53 0.90
C GLU A 93 7.61 -4.08 2.07
N THR A 94 7.62 -2.78 2.33
CA THR A 94 6.83 -2.15 3.40
C THR A 94 5.33 -2.28 3.18
N LEU A 95 4.87 -2.10 1.96
CA LEU A 95 3.49 -2.35 1.54
C LEU A 95 3.48 -3.44 0.50
N SER A 96 2.75 -4.52 0.75
CA SER A 96 2.66 -5.63 -0.19
C SER A 96 2.04 -5.18 -1.51
N LYS A 97 2.65 -5.60 -2.61
CA LYS A 97 2.17 -5.31 -3.97
C LYS A 97 1.17 -6.38 -4.42
N THR A 98 0.13 -6.59 -3.63
CA THR A 98 -0.87 -7.62 -3.87
C THR A 98 -1.93 -7.16 -4.87
N PRO A 99 -2.03 -7.79 -6.05
CA PRO A 99 -3.01 -7.40 -7.06
C PRO A 99 -4.44 -7.71 -6.62
N GLN A 100 -5.34 -6.76 -6.81
CA GLN A 100 -6.78 -6.92 -6.58
C GLN A 100 -7.51 -6.93 -7.93
N PRO A 101 -8.40 -7.88 -8.19
CA PRO A 101 -9.19 -7.89 -9.44
C PRO A 101 -10.17 -6.71 -9.47
N VAL A 102 -10.15 -5.95 -10.56
CA VAL A 102 -11.04 -4.79 -10.75
C VAL A 102 -12.35 -5.27 -11.38
N PRO A 103 -13.50 -5.10 -10.72
CA PRO A 103 -14.80 -5.49 -11.27
C PRO A 103 -15.08 -4.82 -12.61
N GLY A 104 -15.59 -5.60 -13.58
CA GLY A 104 -15.87 -5.13 -14.93
C GLY A 104 -14.66 -5.02 -15.85
N GLY A 105 -13.47 -5.31 -15.35
CA GLY A 105 -12.23 -5.34 -16.14
C GLY A 105 -11.99 -4.08 -16.96
N LEU A 106 -11.35 -4.26 -18.13
CA LEU A 106 -11.00 -3.17 -19.06
C LEU A 106 -12.22 -2.43 -19.63
N LEU A 107 -13.32 -3.15 -19.82
CA LEU A 107 -14.56 -2.57 -20.39
C LEU A 107 -15.41 -1.84 -19.36
N GLY A 108 -15.13 -2.03 -18.08
CA GLY A 108 -15.89 -1.44 -17.00
C GLY A 108 -17.32 -1.97 -16.88
N ILE A 109 -17.62 -3.14 -17.46
CA ILE A 109 -18.95 -3.74 -17.53
C ILE A 109 -19.11 -4.78 -16.43
N GLU A 110 -20.11 -4.61 -15.59
CA GLU A 110 -20.46 -5.56 -14.54
C GLU A 110 -21.81 -6.22 -14.84
N ALA A 111 -22.01 -7.44 -14.34
CA ALA A 111 -23.28 -8.13 -14.48
C ALA A 111 -24.38 -7.32 -13.77
N PRO A 112 -25.58 -7.22 -14.37
CA PRO A 112 -26.73 -6.59 -13.73
C PRO A 112 -27.04 -7.27 -12.38
N LYS A 113 -27.24 -6.48 -11.32
CA LYS A 113 -27.57 -6.98 -9.98
C LYS A 113 -28.91 -7.74 -9.92
N SER A 114 -29.76 -7.55 -10.94
CA SER A 114 -31.03 -8.28 -11.08
C SER A 114 -30.89 -9.72 -11.57
N TRP A 115 -29.69 -10.09 -12.06
CA TRP A 115 -29.46 -11.47 -12.51
C TRP A 115 -29.31 -12.43 -11.32
N PRO A 116 -29.65 -13.73 -11.48
CA PRO A 116 -29.30 -14.74 -10.52
C PRO A 116 -27.80 -14.75 -10.24
N GLN A 117 -27.40 -14.99 -8.99
CA GLN A 117 -25.99 -14.91 -8.55
C GLN A 117 -25.03 -15.70 -9.44
N PHE A 118 -25.41 -16.97 -9.79
CA PHE A 118 -24.56 -17.82 -10.62
C PHE A 118 -24.28 -17.24 -12.03
N LEU A 119 -25.24 -16.46 -12.60
CA LEU A 119 -25.02 -15.77 -13.88
C LEU A 119 -24.15 -14.53 -13.71
N GLN A 120 -24.29 -13.81 -12.60
CA GLN A 120 -23.40 -12.69 -12.27
C GLN A 120 -21.97 -13.20 -12.12
N ASP A 121 -21.77 -14.29 -11.39
CA ASP A 121 -20.44 -14.88 -11.15
C ASP A 121 -19.79 -15.35 -12.46
N LEU A 122 -20.54 -16.08 -13.30
CA LEU A 122 -20.05 -16.53 -14.61
C LEU A 122 -19.68 -15.36 -15.54
N PHE A 123 -20.53 -14.34 -15.60
CA PHE A 123 -20.27 -13.15 -16.43
C PHE A 123 -19.05 -12.38 -15.92
N ASN A 124 -19.00 -12.11 -14.62
CA ASN A 124 -17.90 -11.38 -13.99
C ASN A 124 -16.59 -12.15 -14.09
N GLU A 125 -16.62 -13.48 -13.96
CA GLU A 125 -15.44 -14.32 -14.15
C GLU A 125 -14.93 -14.24 -15.60
N THR A 126 -15.82 -14.29 -16.58
CA THR A 126 -15.47 -14.18 -18.00
C THR A 126 -14.86 -12.81 -18.33
N ILE A 127 -15.46 -11.72 -17.81
CA ILE A 127 -15.00 -10.34 -18.08
C ILE A 127 -13.73 -9.99 -17.30
N ASN A 128 -13.54 -10.55 -16.10
CA ASN A 128 -12.40 -10.25 -15.24
C ASN A 128 -11.18 -11.13 -15.53
N ASN A 129 -11.30 -12.12 -16.41
CA ASN A 129 -10.21 -13.01 -16.79
C ASN A 129 -9.68 -12.74 -18.21
N GLY A 130 -8.49 -13.25 -18.49
CA GLY A 130 -7.88 -13.19 -19.79
C GLY A 130 -7.53 -11.76 -20.24
N PHE A 131 -7.88 -11.42 -21.49
CA PHE A 131 -7.51 -10.13 -22.09
C PHE A 131 -8.26 -8.93 -21.54
N THR A 132 -9.44 -9.13 -20.97
CA THR A 132 -10.27 -8.04 -20.43
C THR A 132 -10.06 -7.79 -18.96
N GLY A 133 -9.47 -8.75 -18.23
CA GLY A 133 -9.21 -8.62 -16.80
C GLY A 133 -8.22 -7.49 -16.50
N VAL A 134 -8.54 -6.69 -15.48
CA VAL A 134 -7.66 -5.65 -14.94
C VAL A 134 -7.41 -5.95 -13.47
N THR A 135 -6.17 -5.81 -13.05
CA THR A 135 -5.84 -5.80 -11.63
C THR A 135 -5.35 -4.43 -11.20
N ALA A 136 -5.71 -4.03 -9.98
CA ALA A 136 -5.20 -2.85 -9.31
C ALA A 136 -4.26 -3.27 -8.19
N THR A 137 -3.06 -2.69 -8.17
CA THR A 137 -2.05 -2.92 -7.13
C THR A 137 -1.71 -1.60 -6.48
N VAL A 138 -1.88 -1.50 -5.16
CA VAL A 138 -1.48 -0.32 -4.40
C VAL A 138 0.01 -0.41 -4.10
N GLU A 139 0.75 0.66 -4.40
CA GLU A 139 2.17 0.79 -4.14
C GLU A 139 2.43 2.08 -3.36
N LEU A 140 3.46 2.12 -2.53
CA LEU A 140 3.89 3.37 -1.92
C LEU A 140 4.38 4.36 -2.98
N ALA A 141 3.98 5.60 -2.84
CA ALA A 141 4.48 6.72 -3.66
C ALA A 141 5.68 7.37 -2.95
N GLY A 142 6.86 6.88 -3.26
CA GLY A 142 8.10 7.33 -2.64
C GLY A 142 8.63 6.41 -1.53
N PRO A 143 9.58 6.89 -0.71
CA PRO A 143 10.19 6.09 0.33
C PRO A 143 9.22 5.78 1.48
N ALA A 144 9.47 4.68 2.18
CA ALA A 144 8.67 4.24 3.32
C ALA A 144 8.60 5.28 4.46
N SER A 145 9.61 6.13 4.60
CA SER A 145 9.63 7.23 5.57
C SER A 145 8.52 8.28 5.38
N ASN A 146 7.83 8.26 4.23
CA ASN A 146 6.66 9.12 3.99
C ASN A 146 5.38 8.56 4.63
N VAL A 147 5.37 7.30 5.04
CA VAL A 147 4.29 6.70 5.83
C VAL A 147 4.31 7.34 7.22
N LYS A 148 3.14 7.79 7.69
CA LYS A 148 3.00 8.31 9.06
C LYS A 148 2.08 7.38 9.83
N ILE A 149 2.44 7.12 11.09
CA ILE A 149 1.64 6.32 12.00
C ILE A 149 1.42 7.07 13.30
N ASN A 150 0.28 6.84 13.91
CA ASN A 150 -0.05 7.27 15.26
C ASN A 150 -0.92 6.20 15.92
N LEU A 151 -0.28 5.30 16.66
CA LEU A 151 -0.97 4.20 17.29
C LEU A 151 -1.93 4.67 18.40
N LEU A 152 -1.66 5.84 19.01
CA LEU A 152 -2.58 6.40 19.99
C LEU A 152 -3.89 6.88 19.34
N ASN A 153 -3.81 7.50 18.17
CA ASN A 153 -5.00 7.89 17.40
C ASN A 153 -5.83 6.68 17.00
N LEU A 154 -5.16 5.56 16.63
CA LEU A 154 -5.84 4.30 16.34
C LEU A 154 -6.62 3.79 17.56
N LEU A 155 -5.99 3.80 18.73
CA LEU A 155 -6.58 3.30 19.98
C LEU A 155 -7.75 4.16 20.48
N LEU A 156 -7.62 5.48 20.33
CA LEU A 156 -8.61 6.45 20.83
C LEU A 156 -9.69 6.78 19.80
N GLU A 157 -9.64 6.17 18.61
CA GLU A 157 -10.56 6.43 17.51
C GLU A 157 -10.65 7.91 17.14
N THR A 158 -9.49 8.60 17.10
CA THR A 158 -9.40 10.03 16.86
C THR A 158 -8.34 10.34 15.82
N GLY A 159 -8.59 11.34 14.95
CA GLY A 159 -7.59 11.84 14.01
C GLY A 159 -7.06 10.77 13.05
N THR A 160 -5.92 11.04 12.42
CA THR A 160 -5.27 10.12 11.49
C THR A 160 -4.45 9.08 12.25
N ALA A 161 -4.78 7.81 12.09
CA ALA A 161 -4.03 6.69 12.63
C ALA A 161 -2.87 6.29 11.72
N ILE A 162 -3.14 6.22 10.40
CA ILE A 162 -2.13 5.88 9.37
C ILE A 162 -2.32 6.79 8.17
N SER A 163 -1.25 7.46 7.71
CA SER A 163 -1.22 8.20 6.44
C SER A 163 -0.36 7.47 5.42
N LEU A 164 -0.99 7.07 4.32
CA LEU A 164 -0.35 6.31 3.23
C LEU A 164 -0.33 7.13 1.94
N PRO A 165 0.81 7.71 1.55
CA PRO A 165 1.00 8.24 0.21
C PRO A 165 1.19 7.07 -0.76
N THR A 166 0.22 6.87 -1.65
CA THR A 166 0.15 5.73 -2.55
C THR A 166 0.04 6.13 -4.01
N LYS A 167 0.30 5.18 -4.89
CA LYS A 167 -0.06 5.17 -6.30
C LYS A 167 -0.66 3.80 -6.63
N ILE A 168 -1.57 3.76 -7.57
CA ILE A 168 -2.29 2.54 -7.92
C ILE A 168 -1.89 2.12 -9.32
N LYS A 169 -1.21 0.98 -9.44
CA LYS A 169 -0.85 0.36 -10.72
C LYS A 169 -2.05 -0.38 -11.28
N LEU A 170 -2.41 -0.08 -12.51
CA LEU A 170 -3.41 -0.82 -13.26
C LEU A 170 -2.70 -1.77 -14.24
N SER A 171 -2.94 -3.07 -14.11
CA SER A 171 -2.26 -4.09 -14.91
C SER A 171 -3.25 -4.82 -15.80
N ASN A 172 -2.97 -4.79 -17.11
CA ASN A 172 -3.66 -5.51 -18.17
C ASN A 172 -2.75 -5.48 -19.42
N PRO A 173 -2.76 -6.49 -20.30
CA PRO A 173 -1.92 -6.51 -21.51
C PRO A 173 -2.04 -5.26 -22.38
N PHE A 174 -3.22 -4.64 -22.49
CA PHE A 174 -3.44 -3.42 -23.29
C PHE A 174 -3.02 -2.13 -22.58
N LEU A 175 -2.97 -2.14 -21.24
CA LEU A 175 -2.59 -0.96 -20.46
C LEU A 175 -1.07 -0.76 -20.39
N GLY A 176 -0.29 -1.79 -20.72
CA GLY A 176 1.15 -1.75 -20.61
C GLY A 176 1.66 -1.78 -19.18
N SER A 177 2.96 -1.58 -18.99
CA SER A 177 3.63 -1.73 -17.69
C SER A 177 3.56 -0.49 -16.77
N ASN A 178 3.20 0.67 -17.32
CA ASN A 178 3.34 1.97 -16.65
C ASN A 178 2.02 2.74 -16.46
N CYS A 179 0.89 2.03 -16.43
CA CYS A 179 -0.42 2.64 -16.19
C CYS A 179 -0.65 2.82 -14.69
N TYR A 180 -0.65 4.09 -14.22
CA TYR A 180 -0.79 4.42 -12.80
C TYR A 180 -1.81 5.53 -12.55
N ILE A 181 -2.60 5.37 -11.50
CA ILE A 181 -3.34 6.46 -10.85
C ILE A 181 -2.43 7.02 -9.76
N GLY A 182 -2.07 8.29 -9.86
CA GLY A 182 -1.06 8.89 -9.00
C GLY A 182 0.37 8.59 -9.42
N SER A 183 1.31 9.20 -8.73
CA SER A 183 2.76 9.06 -8.96
C SER A 183 3.53 9.45 -7.70
N ASN A 184 4.85 9.28 -7.70
CA ASN A 184 5.67 9.72 -6.57
C ASN A 184 5.60 11.25 -6.32
N SER A 185 5.37 12.05 -7.37
CA SER A 185 5.23 13.51 -7.28
C SER A 185 3.79 14.00 -7.11
N SER A 186 2.80 13.14 -7.33
CA SER A 186 1.37 13.43 -7.18
C SER A 186 0.66 12.19 -6.63
N PRO A 187 0.92 11.83 -5.36
CA PRO A 187 0.37 10.62 -4.76
C PRO A 187 -1.14 10.72 -4.51
N VAL A 188 -1.78 9.57 -4.38
CA VAL A 188 -3.07 9.43 -3.71
C VAL A 188 -2.75 9.28 -2.22
N VAL A 189 -2.97 10.33 -1.43
CA VAL A 189 -2.73 10.29 0.01
C VAL A 189 -4.00 9.87 0.72
N ILE A 190 -3.92 8.77 1.47
CA ILE A 190 -5.06 8.24 2.22
C ILE A 190 -4.74 8.30 3.71
N ASP A 191 -5.45 9.20 4.41
CA ASP A 191 -5.30 9.43 5.85
C ASP A 191 -6.35 8.60 6.60
N PHE A 192 -6.03 7.36 6.90
CA PHE A 192 -6.93 6.43 7.58
C PHE A 192 -7.14 6.81 9.04
N THR A 193 -8.38 6.67 9.50
CA THR A 193 -8.79 6.74 10.91
C THR A 193 -9.54 5.48 11.32
N SER A 194 -9.49 5.14 12.61
CA SER A 194 -10.39 4.17 13.24
C SER A 194 -11.64 4.83 13.83
N GLY A 195 -11.69 6.16 13.83
CA GLY A 195 -12.84 6.94 14.29
C GLY A 195 -13.76 7.38 13.14
N GLU A 196 -14.46 8.48 13.35
CA GLU A 196 -15.36 9.07 12.38
C GLU A 196 -14.62 9.96 11.39
N THR A 197 -14.97 9.85 10.12
CA THR A 197 -14.43 10.71 9.05
C THR A 197 -15.21 12.02 8.93
N SER A 198 -14.58 13.03 8.33
CA SER A 198 -15.23 14.31 8.02
C SER A 198 -14.97 14.68 6.55
N PRO A 199 -15.63 13.98 5.61
CA PRO A 199 -15.42 14.22 4.19
C PRO A 199 -16.11 15.51 3.72
N PRO A 200 -15.60 16.13 2.63
CA PRO A 200 -16.39 17.10 1.90
C PRO A 200 -17.55 16.40 1.16
N PRO A 201 -18.64 17.12 0.88
CA PRO A 201 -19.73 16.58 0.06
C PRO A 201 -19.24 16.10 -1.31
N PRO A 202 -19.88 15.06 -1.93
CA PRO A 202 -21.15 14.44 -1.52
C PRO A 202 -21.02 13.26 -0.54
N ASN A 203 -19.80 12.85 -0.14
CA ASN A 203 -19.67 11.77 0.82
C ASN A 203 -20.23 12.17 2.19
N GLU A 204 -20.89 11.23 2.85
CA GLU A 204 -21.30 11.33 4.24
C GLU A 204 -20.23 10.75 5.17
N PRO A 205 -20.11 11.18 6.43
CA PRO A 205 -19.21 10.58 7.39
C PRO A 205 -19.40 9.07 7.51
N ILE A 206 -18.28 8.34 7.62
CA ILE A 206 -18.26 6.91 7.92
C ILE A 206 -17.43 6.69 9.19
N HIS A 207 -17.77 5.66 9.94
CA HIS A 207 -17.10 5.33 11.19
C HIS A 207 -16.24 4.08 11.01
N GLY A 208 -14.98 4.16 11.47
CA GLY A 208 -14.08 3.02 11.60
C GLY A 208 -14.29 2.28 12.93
N SER A 209 -13.32 1.50 13.30
CA SER A 209 -13.27 0.82 14.60
C SER A 209 -11.82 0.54 14.96
N ALA A 210 -11.48 0.78 16.21
CA ALA A 210 -10.20 0.34 16.76
C ALA A 210 -10.11 -1.19 16.89
N GLY A 211 -11.26 -1.89 16.97
CA GLY A 211 -11.29 -3.34 17.15
C GLY A 211 -11.08 -3.79 18.60
N THR A 212 -10.73 -5.05 18.78
CA THR A 212 -10.46 -5.64 20.10
C THR A 212 -8.96 -5.72 20.34
N PHE A 213 -8.53 -5.27 21.53
CA PHE A 213 -7.13 -5.27 21.95
C PHE A 213 -6.81 -6.46 22.83
N GLU A 214 -5.74 -7.15 22.52
CA GLU A 214 -5.12 -8.18 23.33
C GLU A 214 -3.65 -7.82 23.55
N VAL A 215 -3.16 -8.01 24.78
CA VAL A 215 -1.77 -7.78 25.16
C VAL A 215 -1.24 -9.08 25.70
N ASN A 216 -0.03 -9.50 25.25
CA ASN A 216 0.58 -10.71 25.80
C ASN A 216 1.01 -10.53 27.27
N GLU A 217 1.33 -11.64 27.95
CA GLU A 217 1.63 -11.63 29.39
C GLU A 217 2.81 -10.72 29.75
N GLU A 218 3.82 -10.63 28.89
CA GLU A 218 5.00 -9.77 29.09
C GLU A 218 4.75 -8.30 28.71
N SER A 219 3.57 -7.96 28.21
CA SER A 219 3.20 -6.61 27.72
C SER A 219 4.14 -6.09 26.61
N THR A 220 4.69 -7.00 25.80
CA THR A 220 5.61 -6.69 24.70
C THR A 220 4.99 -6.79 23.32
N LEU A 221 3.80 -7.39 23.20
CA LEU A 221 3.03 -7.53 21.97
C LEU A 221 1.59 -7.06 22.20
N VAL A 222 1.13 -6.16 21.35
CA VAL A 222 -0.27 -5.74 21.27
C VAL A 222 -0.83 -6.26 19.96
N THR A 223 -1.95 -6.96 20.02
CA THR A 223 -2.74 -7.42 18.88
C THR A 223 -4.08 -6.70 18.85
N VAL A 224 -4.40 -6.10 17.72
CA VAL A 224 -5.71 -5.52 17.43
C VAL A 224 -6.38 -6.41 16.39
N SER A 225 -7.57 -6.92 16.69
CA SER A 225 -8.35 -7.80 15.83
C SER A 225 -9.71 -7.20 15.50
N GLY A 226 -10.20 -7.39 14.28
CA GLY A 226 -11.49 -6.90 13.83
C GLY A 226 -11.57 -5.37 13.76
N GLY A 227 -10.43 -4.69 13.65
CA GLY A 227 -10.38 -3.24 13.41
C GLY A 227 -10.80 -2.89 11.99
N ALA A 228 -11.31 -1.68 11.80
CA ALA A 228 -11.66 -1.09 10.53
C ALA A 228 -11.06 0.31 10.41
N LEU A 229 -10.11 0.47 9.49
CA LEU A 229 -9.54 1.76 9.13
C LEU A 229 -10.29 2.33 7.93
N VAL A 230 -10.74 3.57 8.04
CA VAL A 230 -11.59 4.20 7.03
C VAL A 230 -11.06 5.56 6.60
N ASN A 231 -11.29 5.91 5.34
CA ASN A 231 -11.16 7.26 4.81
C ASN A 231 -12.07 7.45 3.60
N ASN A 232 -12.75 8.58 3.52
CA ASN A 232 -13.57 8.96 2.36
C ASN A 232 -13.44 10.44 1.99
N SER A 233 -12.26 11.02 2.34
CA SER A 233 -11.94 12.43 2.13
C SER A 233 -10.83 12.66 1.11
N PHE A 234 -10.22 11.60 0.54
CA PHE A 234 -9.10 11.75 -0.38
C PHE A 234 -9.51 12.05 -1.82
N ALA A 235 -8.59 12.67 -2.56
CA ALA A 235 -8.71 12.89 -4.01
C ALA A 235 -7.80 11.92 -4.77
N ALA A 236 -8.16 11.58 -6.01
CA ALA A 236 -7.31 10.78 -6.88
C ALA A 236 -7.05 11.52 -8.21
N PRO A 237 -5.78 11.68 -8.61
CA PRO A 237 -5.42 12.27 -9.88
C PRO A 237 -5.79 11.36 -11.06
N GLY A 238 -5.70 11.87 -12.27
CA GLY A 238 -5.90 11.08 -13.48
C GLY A 238 -4.86 9.97 -13.64
N ALA A 239 -5.29 8.85 -14.22
CA ALA A 239 -4.39 7.79 -14.66
C ALA A 239 -3.49 8.29 -15.79
N LYS A 240 -2.23 7.85 -15.78
CA LYS A 240 -1.21 8.21 -16.78
C LYS A 240 -0.35 7.02 -17.17
N GLY A 241 0.21 7.09 -18.39
CA GLY A 241 1.12 6.08 -18.92
C GLY A 241 0.46 4.79 -19.39
N CYS A 242 -0.87 4.77 -19.49
CA CYS A 242 -1.64 3.64 -19.94
C CYS A 242 -1.50 3.46 -21.47
N GLY A 243 -1.26 2.21 -21.93
CA GLY A 243 -1.09 1.92 -23.35
C GLY A 243 0.28 2.30 -23.92
N GLY A 244 1.25 2.69 -23.07
CA GLY A 244 2.62 3.00 -23.48
C GLY A 244 2.68 4.13 -24.52
N PHE A 245 3.12 3.82 -25.75
CA PHE A 245 3.20 4.81 -26.84
C PHE A 245 1.83 5.43 -27.19
N PHE A 246 0.74 4.70 -26.99
CA PHE A 246 -0.63 5.16 -27.24
C PHE A 246 -1.29 5.83 -26.03
N SER A 247 -0.53 6.24 -25.03
CA SER A 247 -1.06 6.83 -23.79
C SER A 247 -1.93 8.06 -24.03
N PHE A 248 -1.66 8.84 -25.08
CA PHE A 248 -2.49 10.00 -25.47
C PHE A 248 -3.96 9.65 -25.83
N LEU A 249 -4.22 8.38 -26.21
CA LEU A 249 -5.56 7.84 -26.46
C LEU A 249 -6.09 7.03 -25.27
N ILE A 250 -5.23 6.23 -24.65
CA ILE A 250 -5.63 5.27 -23.62
C ILE A 250 -5.83 5.94 -22.26
N ASP A 251 -5.01 6.93 -21.88
CA ASP A 251 -5.19 7.67 -20.63
C ASP A 251 -6.56 8.33 -20.53
N PRO A 252 -7.06 9.10 -21.54
CA PRO A 252 -8.41 9.67 -21.51
C PRO A 252 -9.52 8.61 -21.43
N PHE A 253 -9.34 7.47 -22.11
CA PHE A 253 -10.30 6.37 -22.07
C PHE A 253 -10.39 5.75 -20.66
N VAL A 254 -9.26 5.40 -20.06
CA VAL A 254 -9.18 4.86 -18.70
C VAL A 254 -9.77 5.86 -17.69
N ASN A 255 -9.40 7.13 -17.81
CA ASN A 255 -9.91 8.20 -16.95
C ASN A 255 -11.42 8.36 -17.05
N SER A 256 -12.00 8.26 -18.24
CA SER A 256 -13.46 8.34 -18.45
C SER A 256 -14.21 7.17 -17.81
N ILE A 257 -13.68 5.94 -17.95
CA ILE A 257 -14.28 4.73 -17.35
C ILE A 257 -14.24 4.79 -15.84
N ILE A 258 -13.08 5.15 -15.26
CA ILE A 258 -12.91 5.20 -13.80
C ILE A 258 -13.57 6.46 -13.21
N GLY A 259 -13.72 7.53 -14.00
CA GLY A 259 -14.19 8.83 -13.52
C GLY A 259 -13.09 9.64 -12.85
N LEU A 260 -11.90 9.69 -13.49
CA LEU A 260 -10.72 10.41 -13.01
C LEU A 260 -10.46 11.68 -13.84
N PRO A 261 -9.81 12.71 -13.24
CA PRO A 261 -9.49 12.83 -11.82
C PRO A 261 -10.75 12.92 -10.95
N SER A 262 -10.71 12.33 -9.75
CA SER A 262 -11.84 12.38 -8.83
C SER A 262 -11.51 13.26 -7.61
N PRO A 263 -12.40 14.23 -7.28
CA PRO A 263 -12.17 15.13 -6.16
C PRO A 263 -12.32 14.44 -4.80
N ALA A 264 -11.85 15.10 -3.76
CA ALA A 264 -12.13 14.72 -2.38
C ALA A 264 -13.66 14.66 -2.15
N GLY A 265 -14.11 13.73 -1.31
CA GLY A 265 -15.53 13.51 -1.06
C GLY A 265 -16.24 12.64 -2.10
N THR A 266 -15.52 12.05 -3.07
CA THR A 266 -16.08 11.11 -4.04
C THR A 266 -15.37 9.75 -4.04
N ASN A 267 -14.36 9.60 -3.22
CA ASN A 267 -13.59 8.37 -3.07
C ASN A 267 -13.78 7.83 -1.65
N SER A 268 -13.58 6.53 -1.47
CA SER A 268 -13.69 5.88 -0.17
C SER A 268 -12.73 4.70 -0.07
N ALA A 269 -12.20 4.46 1.12
CA ALA A 269 -11.36 3.32 1.42
C ALA A 269 -11.73 2.76 2.79
N VAL A 270 -11.89 1.46 2.86
CA VAL A 270 -12.13 0.70 4.09
C VAL A 270 -11.16 -0.46 4.11
N LEU A 271 -10.40 -0.58 5.18
CA LEU A 271 -9.47 -1.68 5.42
C LEU A 271 -9.87 -2.39 6.70
N GLU A 272 -10.26 -3.64 6.59
CA GLU A 272 -10.64 -4.49 7.72
C GLU A 272 -9.59 -5.57 7.92
N GLY A 273 -9.18 -5.79 9.18
CA GLY A 273 -8.16 -6.79 9.42
C GLY A 273 -7.59 -6.78 10.83
N LYS A 274 -6.30 -7.10 10.89
CA LYS A 274 -5.52 -7.26 12.11
C LYS A 274 -4.30 -6.33 12.07
N LEU A 275 -3.98 -5.73 13.19
CA LEU A 275 -2.73 -4.99 13.38
C LEU A 275 -2.03 -5.54 14.61
N GLN A 276 -0.72 -5.74 14.50
CA GLN A 276 0.14 -6.13 15.62
C GLN A 276 1.28 -5.13 15.75
N SER A 277 1.59 -4.79 16.99
CA SER A 277 2.75 -3.97 17.33
C SER A 277 3.51 -4.61 18.47
N ALA A 278 4.82 -4.77 18.31
CA ALA A 278 5.67 -5.40 19.30
C ALA A 278 6.89 -4.54 19.64
N VAL A 279 7.40 -4.69 20.86
CA VAL A 279 8.66 -4.08 21.26
C VAL A 279 9.81 -4.73 20.48
N ALA A 280 10.63 -3.94 19.79
CA ALA A 280 11.70 -4.46 18.92
C ALA A 280 12.69 -5.36 19.66
N ALA A 281 13.04 -5.02 20.90
CA ALA A 281 13.93 -5.84 21.73
C ALA A 281 13.33 -7.23 22.04
N ALA A 282 12.02 -7.33 22.25
CA ALA A 282 11.33 -8.61 22.48
C ALA A 282 11.32 -9.45 21.21
N VAL A 283 11.03 -8.86 20.05
CA VAL A 283 11.10 -9.54 18.75
C VAL A 283 12.50 -10.12 18.53
N LYS A 284 13.56 -9.30 18.74
CA LYS A 284 14.94 -9.69 18.55
C LYS A 284 15.38 -10.81 19.50
N ALA A 285 14.85 -10.84 20.72
CA ALA A 285 15.19 -11.87 21.71
C ALA A 285 14.67 -13.27 21.34
N THR A 286 13.75 -13.39 20.38
CA THR A 286 13.20 -14.68 19.90
C THR A 286 13.93 -15.23 18.66
N GLU A 287 14.92 -14.50 18.14
CA GLU A 287 15.78 -15.01 17.08
C GLU A 287 16.66 -16.16 17.58
N PRO A 288 16.82 -17.25 16.80
CA PRO A 288 17.59 -18.42 17.21
C PRO A 288 19.09 -18.16 17.33
#